data_5d3bea42c105da3c0a7915296a6df7d0
#
_entry.id   5d3bea42c105da3c0a7915296a6df7d0
#
_cell.length_a   1.000
_cell.length_b   1.000
_cell.length_c   1.000
_cell.angle_alpha   90.00
_cell.angle_beta   90.00
_cell.angle_gamma   90.00
#
_symmetry.space_group_name_H-M   'P 1'
#
loop_
_entity.id
_entity.type
_entity.pdbx_description
1 polymer ?
#
loop_
_entity_poly.entity_id
_entity_poly.type
_entity_poly.pdbx_seq_one_letter_code
_entity_poly.pdbx_strand_id
1 'polypeptide(L)'
;MIKKDPILICFGTRPEWLKVKPLIDILNKKEYKLLFTGQHEDLLADISVDFRVKIEDSFRHTRLDSIMMGCMEYFPNYNFSGVLVQGDTASAFACALAAFHRGIKVFYLEAGLRSYDLENPYPEEGYRQMIARLADINFAPTQLSAENLDAERVKGDIHIVGNTVLDNLLKYNKGSYGDTILVTMHRRENHHWLDEWFKIINQLAIDYPHYKFILPIHPNPNVQKHRGLLININVVEPLTHDETINILKDCKLVI
;
A
#
# COMPACT_ATOMS: atom_id res chain seq x y z
N MET A 1 4.35 4.61 -37.15
CA MET A 1 4.26 4.85 -35.69
C MET A 1 5.30 3.94 -35.03
N ILE A 2 6.29 4.51 -34.34
CA ILE A 2 7.26 3.72 -33.56
C ILE A 2 6.47 3.10 -32.41
N LYS A 3 6.44 1.76 -32.37
CA LYS A 3 5.77 1.01 -31.29
C LYS A 3 6.58 1.26 -30.02
N LYS A 4 6.06 2.09 -29.10
CA LYS A 4 6.66 2.26 -27.78
C LYS A 4 6.48 0.96 -26.99
N ASP A 5 7.57 0.48 -26.40
CA ASP A 5 7.49 -0.66 -25.48
C ASP A 5 6.62 -0.29 -24.25
N PRO A 6 5.83 -1.24 -23.73
CA PRO A 6 4.95 -0.98 -22.61
C PRO A 6 5.74 -0.73 -21.31
N ILE A 7 5.12 -0.05 -20.35
CA ILE A 7 5.61 0.03 -18.97
C ILE A 7 5.20 -1.25 -18.24
N LEU A 8 6.11 -1.85 -17.49
CA LEU A 8 5.77 -2.94 -16.57
C LEU A 8 5.38 -2.35 -15.21
N ILE A 9 4.15 -2.55 -14.79
CA ILE A 9 3.62 -2.14 -13.48
C ILE A 9 3.69 -3.33 -12.54
N CYS A 10 4.48 -3.21 -11.47
CA CYS A 10 4.72 -4.28 -10.51
C CYS A 10 3.96 -4.02 -9.21
N PHE A 11 3.34 -5.05 -8.66
CA PHE A 11 2.69 -5.02 -7.34
C PHE A 11 2.65 -6.43 -6.74
N GLY A 12 2.56 -6.50 -5.40
CA GLY A 12 2.50 -7.77 -4.68
C GLY A 12 1.53 -7.76 -3.52
N THR A 13 1.03 -6.56 -3.15
CA THR A 13 0.14 -6.39 -2.00
C THR A 13 -1.12 -5.60 -2.38
N ARG A 14 -2.16 -5.72 -1.56
CA ARG A 14 -3.41 -4.99 -1.79
C ARG A 14 -3.25 -3.46 -1.71
N PRO A 15 -2.49 -2.87 -0.77
CA PRO A 15 -2.22 -1.44 -0.77
C PRO A 15 -1.54 -0.95 -2.05
N GLU A 16 -0.56 -1.69 -2.58
CA GLU A 16 0.08 -1.36 -3.86
C GLU A 16 -0.94 -1.37 -5.01
N TRP A 17 -1.76 -2.43 -5.10
CA TRP A 17 -2.81 -2.52 -6.11
C TRP A 17 -3.75 -1.32 -6.10
N LEU A 18 -4.23 -0.93 -4.92
CA LEU A 18 -5.13 0.22 -4.77
C LEU A 18 -4.51 1.53 -5.24
N LYS A 19 -3.19 1.66 -5.18
CA LYS A 19 -2.46 2.87 -5.59
C LYS A 19 -2.05 2.85 -7.07
N VAL A 20 -1.86 1.68 -7.67
CA VAL A 20 -1.56 1.58 -9.12
C VAL A 20 -2.82 1.46 -9.98
N LYS A 21 -3.94 0.99 -9.43
CA LYS A 21 -5.20 0.82 -10.15
C LYS A 21 -5.69 2.09 -10.84
N PRO A 22 -5.67 3.29 -10.24
CA PRO A 22 -6.08 4.53 -10.93
C PRO A 22 -5.28 4.80 -12.20
N LEU A 23 -4.00 4.45 -12.24
CA LEU A 23 -3.18 4.58 -13.44
C LEU A 23 -3.62 3.59 -14.53
N ILE A 24 -3.96 2.37 -14.12
CA ILE A 24 -4.43 1.31 -15.04
C ILE A 24 -5.77 1.70 -15.65
N ASP A 25 -6.64 2.35 -14.88
CA ASP A 25 -7.97 2.78 -15.33
C ASP A 25 -7.91 3.85 -16.46
N ILE A 26 -6.81 4.61 -16.56
CA ILE A 26 -6.63 5.67 -17.58
C ILE A 26 -5.69 5.29 -18.72
N LEU A 27 -4.80 4.31 -18.52
CA LEU A 27 -3.85 3.86 -19.54
C LEU A 27 -4.52 2.90 -20.53
N ASN A 28 -4.11 2.95 -21.81
CA ASN A 28 -4.53 1.92 -22.77
C ASN A 28 -3.83 0.59 -22.48
N LYS A 29 -4.52 -0.53 -22.68
CA LYS A 29 -3.96 -1.88 -22.42
C LYS A 29 -2.66 -2.19 -23.18
N LYS A 30 -2.36 -1.46 -24.25
CA LYS A 30 -1.11 -1.61 -25.02
C LYS A 30 0.07 -0.86 -24.42
N GLU A 31 -0.17 0.06 -23.46
CA GLU A 31 0.86 0.93 -22.88
C GLU A 31 1.48 0.31 -21.62
N TYR A 32 0.84 -0.71 -21.06
CA TYR A 32 1.32 -1.36 -19.84
C TYR A 32 1.19 -2.88 -19.88
N LYS A 33 1.96 -3.52 -19.02
CA LYS A 33 1.86 -4.91 -18.59
C LYS A 33 1.84 -4.98 -17.08
N LEU A 34 1.21 -6.01 -16.53
CA LEU A 34 1.08 -6.20 -15.09
C LEU A 34 1.93 -7.38 -14.64
N LEU A 35 2.80 -7.16 -13.65
CA LEU A 35 3.52 -8.21 -12.93
C LEU A 35 3.00 -8.28 -11.49
N PHE A 36 2.47 -9.43 -11.12
CA PHE A 36 2.13 -9.74 -9.73
C PHE A 36 3.24 -10.57 -9.09
N THR A 37 3.79 -10.09 -7.99
CA THR A 37 4.91 -10.75 -7.30
C THR A 37 4.49 -11.84 -6.32
N GLY A 38 3.18 -11.97 -6.02
CA GLY A 38 2.69 -13.02 -5.12
C GLY A 38 2.90 -12.76 -3.62
N GLN A 39 3.29 -11.55 -3.21
CA GLN A 39 3.55 -11.25 -1.79
C GLN A 39 2.31 -11.47 -0.90
N HIS A 40 1.10 -11.14 -1.40
CA HIS A 40 -0.20 -11.48 -0.78
C HIS A 40 -1.03 -12.28 -1.78
N GLU A 41 -1.07 -13.59 -1.64
CA GLU A 41 -1.70 -14.51 -2.60
C GLU A 41 -3.21 -14.30 -2.76
N ASP A 42 -3.91 -13.94 -1.69
CA ASP A 42 -5.37 -13.75 -1.66
C ASP A 42 -5.85 -12.58 -2.55
N LEU A 43 -4.92 -11.79 -3.07
CA LEU A 43 -5.24 -10.58 -3.83
C LEU A 43 -5.80 -10.85 -5.22
N LEU A 44 -5.47 -12.00 -5.81
CA LEU A 44 -5.66 -12.24 -7.26
C LEU A 44 -7.02 -12.81 -7.68
N ALA A 45 -7.96 -13.04 -6.78
CA ALA A 45 -9.22 -13.70 -7.16
C ALA A 45 -9.91 -13.03 -8.38
N ASP A 46 -9.72 -11.70 -8.56
CA ASP A 46 -10.40 -10.91 -9.59
C ASP A 46 -9.47 -10.06 -10.47
N ILE A 47 -8.14 -10.23 -10.38
CA ILE A 47 -7.19 -9.40 -11.12
C ILE A 47 -6.47 -10.22 -12.20
N SER A 48 -6.72 -9.87 -13.47
CA SER A 48 -5.97 -10.45 -14.59
C SER A 48 -4.62 -9.78 -14.74
N VAL A 49 -3.54 -10.57 -14.68
CA VAL A 49 -2.15 -10.11 -14.82
C VAL A 49 -1.46 -10.77 -16.01
N ASP A 50 -0.46 -10.09 -16.60
CA ASP A 50 0.32 -10.62 -17.71
C ASP A 50 1.42 -11.58 -17.23
N PHE A 51 1.97 -11.32 -16.03
CA PHE A 51 3.05 -12.10 -15.42
C PHE A 51 2.79 -12.34 -13.93
N ARG A 52 3.20 -13.52 -13.46
CA ARG A 52 3.08 -13.89 -12.04
C ARG A 52 4.37 -14.57 -11.59
N VAL A 53 4.98 -14.03 -10.54
CA VAL A 53 6.08 -14.70 -9.83
C VAL A 53 5.49 -15.82 -8.98
N LYS A 54 6.11 -17.00 -9.02
CA LYS A 54 5.83 -18.08 -8.08
C LYS A 54 6.72 -17.89 -6.87
N ILE A 55 6.12 -17.71 -5.71
CA ILE A 55 6.85 -17.68 -4.45
C ILE A 55 7.02 -19.13 -3.99
N GLU A 56 8.27 -19.54 -3.84
CA GLU A 56 8.62 -20.83 -3.24
C GLU A 56 9.07 -20.57 -1.79
N ASP A 57 8.18 -20.82 -0.83
CA ASP A 57 8.55 -20.82 0.58
C ASP A 57 9.39 -22.07 0.85
N SER A 58 10.71 -21.91 0.85
CA SER A 58 11.64 -22.95 1.23
C SER A 58 12.47 -22.49 2.42
N PHE A 59 12.97 -23.44 3.20
CA PHE A 59 13.89 -23.17 4.33
C PHE A 59 15.16 -22.40 3.92
N ARG A 60 15.45 -22.31 2.62
CA ARG A 60 16.67 -21.70 2.07
C ARG A 60 16.45 -20.32 1.42
N HIS A 61 15.20 -19.95 1.14
CA HIS A 61 14.89 -18.71 0.43
C HIS A 61 13.84 -17.91 1.17
N THR A 62 14.12 -16.63 1.38
CA THR A 62 13.14 -15.68 1.88
C THR A 62 12.15 -15.32 0.76
N ARG A 63 11.03 -14.71 1.15
CA ARG A 63 10.07 -14.18 0.16
C ARG A 63 10.71 -13.16 -0.80
N LEU A 64 11.63 -12.33 -0.30
CA LEU A 64 12.39 -11.39 -1.11
C LEU A 64 13.23 -12.11 -2.19
N ASP A 65 13.91 -13.20 -1.80
CA ASP A 65 14.73 -13.99 -2.73
C ASP A 65 13.87 -14.55 -3.87
N SER A 66 12.71 -15.13 -3.56
CA SER A 66 11.79 -15.69 -4.55
C SER A 66 11.27 -14.62 -5.52
N ILE A 67 10.90 -13.43 -5.01
CA ILE A 67 10.46 -12.30 -5.84
C ILE A 67 11.60 -11.84 -6.75
N MET A 68 12.81 -11.69 -6.20
CA MET A 68 13.99 -11.27 -6.95
C MET A 68 14.32 -12.24 -8.11
N MET A 69 14.33 -13.55 -7.81
CA MET A 69 14.59 -14.59 -8.81
C MET A 69 13.54 -14.55 -9.93
N GLY A 70 12.26 -14.45 -9.56
CA GLY A 70 11.18 -14.37 -10.54
C GLY A 70 11.27 -13.12 -11.42
N CYS A 71 11.61 -11.96 -10.86
CA CYS A 71 11.84 -10.76 -11.67
C CYS A 71 13.03 -10.92 -12.63
N MET A 72 14.12 -11.55 -12.18
CA MET A 72 15.28 -11.83 -13.02
C MET A 72 14.97 -12.80 -14.16
N GLU A 73 14.01 -13.69 -14.01
CA GLU A 73 13.53 -14.61 -15.04
C GLU A 73 12.70 -13.90 -16.11
N TYR A 74 11.78 -13.02 -15.71
CA TYR A 74 10.87 -12.36 -16.67
C TYR A 74 11.51 -11.22 -17.45
N PHE A 75 12.35 -10.38 -16.82
CA PHE A 75 12.85 -9.15 -17.43
C PHE A 75 13.68 -9.35 -18.69
N PRO A 76 14.51 -10.41 -18.86
CA PRO A 76 15.28 -10.62 -20.08
C PRO A 76 14.44 -10.97 -21.31
N ASN A 77 13.25 -11.51 -21.10
CA ASN A 77 12.41 -12.07 -22.17
C ASN A 77 11.50 -11.03 -22.83
N TYR A 78 11.45 -9.80 -22.29
CA TYR A 78 10.54 -8.75 -22.75
C TYR A 78 11.22 -7.39 -22.77
N ASN A 79 10.83 -6.56 -23.73
CA ASN A 79 11.24 -5.16 -23.77
C ASN A 79 10.20 -4.31 -23.05
N PHE A 80 10.67 -3.53 -22.08
CA PHE A 80 9.87 -2.54 -21.34
C PHE A 80 10.51 -1.16 -21.46
N SER A 81 9.68 -0.14 -21.64
CA SER A 81 10.14 1.26 -21.60
C SER A 81 10.53 1.71 -20.20
N GLY A 82 10.07 1.01 -19.17
CA GLY A 82 10.39 1.20 -17.77
C GLY A 82 9.59 0.26 -16.89
N VAL A 83 9.98 0.18 -15.63
CA VAL A 83 9.32 -0.59 -14.57
C VAL A 83 8.79 0.39 -13.53
N LEU A 84 7.49 0.36 -13.28
CA LEU A 84 6.84 1.16 -12.24
C LEU A 84 6.67 0.31 -10.99
N VAL A 85 7.20 0.82 -9.89
CA VAL A 85 7.06 0.26 -8.54
C VAL A 85 6.40 1.27 -7.62
N GLN A 86 5.70 0.79 -6.59
CA GLN A 86 4.95 1.61 -5.67
C GLN A 86 5.31 1.30 -4.21
N GLY A 87 5.60 2.34 -3.43
CA GLY A 87 5.79 2.21 -1.97
C GLY A 87 7.10 1.54 -1.59
N ASP A 88 7.04 0.74 -0.53
CA ASP A 88 8.20 0.30 0.25
C ASP A 88 8.20 -1.19 0.56
N THR A 89 7.45 -1.98 -0.18
CA THR A 89 7.37 -3.42 0.01
C THR A 89 8.61 -4.16 -0.52
N ALA A 90 8.79 -5.41 -0.10
CA ALA A 90 9.78 -6.31 -0.70
C ALA A 90 9.56 -6.46 -2.21
N SER A 91 8.30 -6.44 -2.67
CA SER A 91 7.94 -6.46 -4.09
C SER A 91 8.47 -5.25 -4.84
N ALA A 92 8.24 -4.04 -4.31
CA ALA A 92 8.72 -2.80 -4.91
C ALA A 92 10.24 -2.78 -5.01
N PHE A 93 10.93 -3.13 -3.92
CA PHE A 93 12.39 -3.16 -3.87
C PHE A 93 12.97 -4.18 -4.85
N ALA A 94 12.47 -5.43 -4.83
CA ALA A 94 12.97 -6.48 -5.71
C ALA A 94 12.80 -6.14 -7.20
N CYS A 95 11.63 -5.62 -7.59
CA CYS A 95 11.35 -5.22 -8.96
C CYS A 95 12.24 -4.04 -9.39
N ALA A 96 12.41 -3.03 -8.53
CA ALA A 96 13.27 -1.88 -8.81
C ALA A 96 14.74 -2.31 -9.00
N LEU A 97 15.26 -3.14 -8.10
CA LEU A 97 16.64 -3.62 -8.17
C LEU A 97 16.87 -4.51 -9.41
N ALA A 98 15.94 -5.40 -9.73
CA ALA A 98 16.01 -6.24 -10.91
C ALA A 98 15.98 -5.42 -12.21
N ALA A 99 15.13 -4.39 -12.28
CA ALA A 99 15.06 -3.46 -13.41
C ALA A 99 16.37 -2.68 -13.57
N PHE A 100 16.85 -2.07 -12.49
CA PHE A 100 18.11 -1.34 -12.46
C PHE A 100 19.29 -2.21 -12.93
N HIS A 101 19.41 -3.43 -12.43
CA HIS A 101 20.46 -4.38 -12.81
C HIS A 101 20.43 -4.70 -14.33
N ARG A 102 19.28 -4.61 -14.97
CA ARG A 102 19.07 -4.85 -16.40
C ARG A 102 19.14 -3.58 -17.26
N GLY A 103 19.43 -2.43 -16.68
CA GLY A 103 19.43 -1.14 -17.39
C GLY A 103 18.04 -0.69 -17.85
N ILE A 104 16.96 -1.22 -17.25
CA ILE A 104 15.59 -0.80 -17.49
C ILE A 104 15.29 0.36 -16.56
N LYS A 105 14.67 1.43 -17.06
CA LYS A 105 14.30 2.60 -16.27
C LYS A 105 13.37 2.23 -15.13
N VAL A 106 13.59 2.83 -13.95
CA VAL A 106 12.77 2.64 -12.76
C VAL A 106 11.93 3.89 -12.51
N PHE A 107 10.62 3.71 -12.42
CA PHE A 107 9.63 4.74 -12.07
C PHE A 107 9.10 4.42 -10.67
N TYR A 108 9.28 5.33 -9.74
CA TYR A 108 8.97 5.10 -8.32
C TYR A 108 7.79 5.96 -7.86
N LEU A 109 6.65 5.33 -7.63
CA LEU A 109 5.43 5.96 -7.14
C LEU A 109 5.42 5.97 -5.60
N GLU A 110 4.98 7.09 -5.00
CA GLU A 110 5.00 7.37 -3.56
C GLU A 110 6.43 7.51 -3.01
N ALA A 111 7.30 8.12 -3.81
CA ALA A 111 8.69 8.35 -3.48
C ALA A 111 8.88 9.45 -2.42
N GLY A 112 9.93 9.35 -1.60
CA GLY A 112 10.36 10.42 -0.71
C GLY A 112 9.72 10.46 0.68
N LEU A 113 8.87 9.49 1.04
CA LEU A 113 8.48 9.30 2.44
C LEU A 113 9.70 8.85 3.25
N ARG A 114 9.92 9.47 4.42
CA ARG A 114 11.08 9.17 5.28
C ARG A 114 10.71 9.20 6.76
N SER A 115 11.23 8.22 7.49
CA SER A 115 11.37 8.28 8.95
C SER A 115 12.81 8.63 9.37
N TYR A 116 13.78 8.36 8.49
CA TYR A 116 15.22 8.43 8.75
C TYR A 116 15.69 7.50 9.89
N ASP A 117 14.84 6.56 10.28
CA ASP A 117 15.13 5.51 11.25
C ASP A 117 14.97 4.15 10.56
N LEU A 118 16.09 3.47 10.28
CA LEU A 118 16.08 2.19 9.56
C LEU A 118 15.39 1.06 10.34
N GLU A 119 15.21 1.22 11.63
CA GLU A 119 14.52 0.26 12.48
C GLU A 119 13.00 0.52 12.53
N ASN A 120 12.53 1.70 12.01
CA ASN A 120 11.13 2.08 12.18
C ASN A 120 10.57 2.92 11.00
N PRO A 121 9.77 2.31 10.12
CA PRO A 121 9.41 0.90 10.04
C PRO A 121 10.55 0.04 9.42
N TYR A 122 10.75 -1.12 9.95
CA TYR A 122 11.70 -2.11 9.40
C TYR A 122 10.95 -3.20 8.61
N PRO A 123 11.40 -3.56 7.40
CA PRO A 123 12.55 -3.05 6.62
C PRO A 123 12.21 -1.89 5.66
N GLU A 124 11.00 -1.34 5.74
CA GLU A 124 10.40 -0.45 4.75
C GLU A 124 11.21 0.84 4.54
N GLU A 125 11.73 1.45 5.62
CA GLU A 125 12.52 2.67 5.48
C GLU A 125 13.81 2.44 4.67
N GLY A 126 14.46 1.29 4.87
CA GLY A 126 15.62 0.90 4.07
C GLY A 126 15.26 0.75 2.59
N TYR A 127 14.13 0.10 2.29
CA TYR A 127 13.66 -0.05 0.91
C TYR A 127 13.35 1.30 0.25
N ARG A 128 12.69 2.22 0.95
CA ARG A 128 12.39 3.57 0.45
C ARG A 128 13.64 4.30 -0.01
N GLN A 129 14.68 4.30 0.82
CA GLN A 129 15.93 4.98 0.53
C GLN A 129 16.64 4.34 -0.66
N MET A 130 16.71 3.00 -0.70
CA MET A 130 17.37 2.27 -1.79
C MET A 130 16.62 2.44 -3.12
N ILE A 131 15.30 2.31 -3.16
CA ILE A 131 14.52 2.48 -4.40
C ILE A 131 14.70 3.89 -4.96
N ALA A 132 14.64 4.92 -4.12
CA ALA A 132 14.83 6.31 -4.55
C ALA A 132 16.19 6.55 -5.23
N ARG A 133 17.26 5.84 -4.81
CA ARG A 133 18.58 5.90 -5.44
C ARG A 133 18.64 5.21 -6.80
N LEU A 134 17.79 4.19 -7.03
CA LEU A 134 17.73 3.43 -8.28
C LEU A 134 16.81 4.07 -9.31
N ALA A 135 15.87 4.93 -8.88
CA ALA A 135 14.82 5.47 -9.72
C ALA A 135 15.33 6.54 -10.70
N ASP A 136 14.89 6.43 -11.97
CA ASP A 136 15.06 7.48 -12.98
C ASP A 136 14.01 8.58 -12.81
N ILE A 137 12.80 8.25 -12.33
CA ILE A 137 11.73 9.21 -12.04
C ILE A 137 11.12 8.86 -10.69
N ASN A 138 11.05 9.87 -9.81
CA ASN A 138 10.44 9.80 -8.49
C ASN A 138 9.13 10.60 -8.48
N PHE A 139 8.00 9.92 -8.30
CA PHE A 139 6.69 10.54 -8.13
C PHE A 139 6.40 10.74 -6.65
N ALA A 140 6.63 11.94 -6.15
CA ALA A 140 6.46 12.31 -4.74
C ALA A 140 5.00 12.64 -4.43
N PRO A 141 4.42 12.16 -3.32
CA PRO A 141 3.05 12.46 -2.96
C PRO A 141 2.86 13.88 -2.42
N THR A 142 3.91 14.49 -1.87
CA THR A 142 3.84 15.80 -1.23
C THR A 142 5.09 16.61 -1.50
N GLN A 143 5.01 17.92 -1.22
CA GLN A 143 6.15 18.82 -1.26
C GLN A 143 7.27 18.34 -0.30
N LEU A 144 6.93 17.96 0.93
CA LEU A 144 7.91 17.44 1.90
C LEU A 144 8.62 16.19 1.37
N SER A 145 7.89 15.30 0.71
CA SER A 145 8.50 14.09 0.12
C SER A 145 9.50 14.45 -1.00
N ALA A 146 9.19 15.46 -1.81
CA ALA A 146 10.10 15.94 -2.85
C ALA A 146 11.35 16.60 -2.23
N GLU A 147 11.19 17.39 -1.18
CA GLU A 147 12.29 18.01 -0.43
C GLU A 147 13.22 16.97 0.20
N ASN A 148 12.69 15.89 0.73
CA ASN A 148 13.50 14.77 1.23
C ASN A 148 14.39 14.17 0.14
N LEU A 149 13.83 13.93 -1.05
CA LEU A 149 14.56 13.40 -2.20
C LEU A 149 15.65 14.35 -2.68
N ASP A 150 15.34 15.65 -2.75
CA ASP A 150 16.29 16.68 -3.15
C ASP A 150 17.45 16.81 -2.13
N ALA A 151 17.13 16.83 -0.84
CA ALA A 151 18.13 16.85 0.24
C ALA A 151 19.05 15.62 0.19
N GLU A 152 18.54 14.47 -0.20
CA GLU A 152 19.33 13.24 -0.42
C GLU A 152 20.10 13.24 -1.74
N ARG A 153 19.88 14.22 -2.61
CA ARG A 153 20.51 14.36 -3.93
C ARG A 153 20.32 13.10 -4.79
N VAL A 154 19.09 12.59 -4.84
CA VAL A 154 18.76 11.51 -5.79
C VAL A 154 18.94 12.02 -7.23
N LYS A 155 19.36 11.13 -8.14
CA LYS A 155 19.63 11.54 -9.53
C LYS A 155 18.40 11.60 -10.42
N GLY A 156 17.35 10.87 -10.06
CA GLY A 156 16.13 10.78 -10.86
C GLY A 156 15.33 12.08 -10.82
N ASP A 157 14.56 12.34 -11.88
CA ASP A 157 13.63 13.46 -11.94
C ASP A 157 12.59 13.35 -10.80
N ILE A 158 12.24 14.45 -10.17
CA ILE A 158 11.29 14.49 -9.06
C ILE A 158 10.03 15.24 -9.51
N HIS A 159 8.87 14.58 -9.41
CA HIS A 159 7.57 15.16 -9.73
C HIS A 159 6.61 15.02 -8.54
N ILE A 160 5.98 16.11 -8.13
CA ILE A 160 4.94 16.11 -7.10
C ILE A 160 3.60 15.80 -7.77
N VAL A 161 3.02 14.64 -7.43
CA VAL A 161 1.83 14.11 -8.12
C VAL A 161 0.64 13.84 -7.19
N GLY A 162 0.79 14.03 -5.90
CA GLY A 162 -0.22 13.61 -4.93
C GLY A 162 -0.19 12.12 -4.64
N ASN A 163 -1.19 11.63 -3.89
CA ASN A 163 -1.31 10.21 -3.58
C ASN A 163 -2.44 9.60 -4.41
N THR A 164 -2.09 8.68 -5.30
CA THR A 164 -3.03 8.04 -6.24
C THR A 164 -4.14 7.24 -5.57
N VAL A 165 -4.00 6.86 -4.30
CA VAL A 165 -5.10 6.22 -3.57
C VAL A 165 -6.34 7.12 -3.48
N LEU A 166 -6.16 8.45 -3.49
CA LEU A 166 -7.25 9.41 -3.42
C LEU A 166 -8.12 9.40 -4.68
N ASP A 167 -7.54 9.03 -5.83
CA ASP A 167 -8.28 8.92 -7.09
C ASP A 167 -9.36 7.83 -7.03
N ASN A 168 -9.15 6.78 -6.23
CA ASN A 168 -10.17 5.78 -5.97
C ASN A 168 -11.39 6.34 -5.23
N LEU A 169 -11.22 7.44 -4.48
CA LEU A 169 -12.29 8.08 -3.72
C LEU A 169 -13.12 9.02 -4.58
N LEU A 170 -12.60 9.51 -5.71
CA LEU A 170 -13.31 10.46 -6.60
C LEU A 170 -14.60 9.89 -7.19
N LYS A 171 -14.69 8.58 -7.32
CA LYS A 171 -15.91 7.88 -7.78
C LYS A 171 -17.03 7.86 -6.73
N TYR A 172 -16.72 8.18 -5.48
CA TYR A 172 -17.70 8.21 -4.41
C TYR A 172 -18.15 9.63 -4.13
N ASN A 173 -19.45 9.86 -4.17
CA ASN A 173 -19.99 11.14 -3.73
C ASN A 173 -19.78 11.31 -2.23
N LYS A 174 -19.38 12.51 -1.82
CA LYS A 174 -19.30 12.86 -0.40
C LYS A 174 -20.72 12.85 0.17
N GLY A 175 -20.95 12.05 1.20
CA GLY A 175 -22.20 12.05 1.97
C GLY A 175 -22.29 13.23 2.93
N SER A 176 -23.35 13.28 3.70
CA SER A 176 -23.51 14.22 4.83
C SER A 176 -22.86 13.61 6.09
N TYR A 177 -22.36 14.46 7.00
CA TYR A 177 -21.92 14.00 8.29
C TYR A 177 -23.09 13.38 9.07
N GLY A 178 -23.02 12.07 9.28
CA GLY A 178 -24.00 11.32 10.10
C GLY A 178 -23.64 11.29 11.58
N ASP A 179 -24.13 10.26 12.25
CA ASP A 179 -23.93 10.01 13.68
C ASP A 179 -23.00 8.81 13.96
N THR A 180 -22.36 8.28 12.95
CA THR A 180 -21.44 7.15 13.06
C THR A 180 -20.01 7.61 13.38
N ILE A 181 -19.37 6.95 14.35
CA ILE A 181 -17.95 7.07 14.65
C ILE A 181 -17.29 5.73 14.28
N LEU A 182 -16.39 5.76 13.31
CA LEU A 182 -15.61 4.59 12.91
C LEU A 182 -14.34 4.53 13.76
N VAL A 183 -14.10 3.40 14.42
CA VAL A 183 -12.90 3.17 15.23
C VAL A 183 -12.01 2.14 14.56
N THR A 184 -10.71 2.48 14.35
CA THR A 184 -9.73 1.57 13.75
C THR A 184 -8.48 1.48 14.63
N MET A 185 -8.27 0.32 15.29
CA MET A 185 -7.15 0.13 16.22
C MET A 185 -6.59 -1.28 16.10
N HIS A 186 -5.57 -1.46 15.27
CA HIS A 186 -5.03 -2.81 15.02
C HIS A 186 -3.51 -2.85 14.74
N ARG A 187 -2.80 -1.71 14.77
CA ARG A 187 -1.36 -1.69 14.52
C ARG A 187 -0.59 -2.41 15.62
N ARG A 188 0.41 -3.22 15.23
CA ARG A 188 1.17 -4.08 16.15
C ARG A 188 1.87 -3.30 17.26
N GLU A 189 2.43 -2.15 16.94
CA GLU A 189 3.08 -1.25 17.88
C GLU A 189 2.17 -0.79 19.02
N ASN A 190 0.84 -0.81 18.81
CA ASN A 190 -0.16 -0.37 19.76
C ASN A 190 -0.79 -1.51 20.58
N HIS A 191 -0.43 -2.78 20.33
CA HIS A 191 -1.08 -3.92 20.99
C HIS A 191 -0.96 -3.92 22.51
N HIS A 192 0.07 -3.33 23.08
CA HIS A 192 0.27 -3.22 24.53
C HIS A 192 -0.65 -2.19 25.20
N TRP A 193 -1.23 -1.26 24.41
CA TRP A 193 -2.16 -0.25 24.89
C TRP A 193 -3.63 -0.56 24.61
N LEU A 194 -3.95 -1.65 23.93
CA LEU A 194 -5.32 -1.96 23.49
C LEU A 194 -6.32 -2.04 24.65
N ASP A 195 -5.89 -2.56 25.80
CA ASP A 195 -6.76 -2.66 26.99
C ASP A 195 -7.22 -1.28 27.48
N GLU A 196 -6.32 -0.33 27.56
CA GLU A 196 -6.61 1.05 27.95
C GLU A 196 -7.44 1.78 26.90
N TRP A 197 -7.04 1.67 25.64
CA TRP A 197 -7.74 2.28 24.51
C TRP A 197 -9.18 1.78 24.41
N PHE A 198 -9.42 0.48 24.52
CA PHE A 198 -10.78 -0.08 24.42
C PHE A 198 -11.66 0.37 25.59
N LYS A 199 -11.11 0.50 26.80
CA LYS A 199 -11.84 1.10 27.94
C LYS A 199 -12.21 2.54 27.68
N ILE A 200 -11.28 3.34 27.14
CA ILE A 200 -11.53 4.76 26.81
C ILE A 200 -12.62 4.88 25.74
N ILE A 201 -12.50 4.11 24.64
CA ILE A 201 -13.49 4.15 23.57
C ILE A 201 -14.87 3.69 24.06
N ASN A 202 -14.92 2.65 24.91
CA ASN A 202 -16.16 2.18 25.50
C ASN A 202 -16.79 3.24 26.42
N GLN A 203 -15.97 3.98 27.19
CA GLN A 203 -16.44 5.10 28.00
C GLN A 203 -16.99 6.24 27.13
N LEU A 204 -16.31 6.59 26.03
CA LEU A 204 -16.80 7.58 25.06
C LEU A 204 -18.17 7.19 24.49
N ALA A 205 -18.39 5.91 24.22
CA ALA A 205 -19.69 5.43 23.74
C ALA A 205 -20.80 5.58 24.79
N ILE A 206 -20.48 5.47 26.09
CA ILE A 206 -21.40 5.73 27.19
C ILE A 206 -21.70 7.24 27.32
N ASP A 207 -20.66 8.08 27.25
CA ASP A 207 -20.77 9.53 27.43
C ASP A 207 -21.49 10.21 26.25
N TYR A 208 -21.43 9.61 25.06
CA TYR A 208 -22.02 10.14 23.83
C TYR A 208 -22.98 9.15 23.16
N PRO A 209 -24.11 8.78 23.83
CA PRO A 209 -24.98 7.69 23.37
C PRO A 209 -25.77 8.00 22.09
N HIS A 210 -25.74 9.24 21.64
CA HIS A 210 -26.35 9.64 20.35
C HIS A 210 -25.46 9.31 19.12
N TYR A 211 -24.18 8.98 19.34
CA TYR A 211 -23.30 8.47 18.28
C TYR A 211 -23.26 6.95 18.25
N LYS A 212 -23.13 6.40 17.05
CA LYS A 212 -23.00 4.96 16.80
C LYS A 212 -21.53 4.63 16.60
N PHE A 213 -20.90 4.03 17.60
CA PHE A 213 -19.52 3.57 17.50
C PHE A 213 -19.49 2.22 16.78
N ILE A 214 -18.72 2.12 15.70
CA ILE A 214 -18.49 0.90 14.93
C ILE A 214 -16.99 0.60 14.94
N LEU A 215 -16.63 -0.60 15.36
CA LEU A 215 -15.24 -1.08 15.41
C LEU A 215 -15.11 -2.39 14.62
N PRO A 216 -14.56 -2.35 13.40
CA PRO A 216 -14.13 -3.57 12.70
C PRO A 216 -12.94 -4.19 13.45
N ILE A 217 -13.18 -5.34 14.09
CA ILE A 217 -12.15 -5.94 14.93
C ILE A 217 -11.19 -6.80 14.09
N HIS A 218 -9.89 -6.57 14.27
CA HIS A 218 -8.88 -7.35 13.56
C HIS A 218 -8.85 -8.82 14.04
N PRO A 219 -8.69 -9.81 13.14
CA PRO A 219 -8.74 -11.23 13.48
C PRO A 219 -7.55 -11.72 14.32
N ASN A 220 -6.52 -10.89 14.52
CA ASN A 220 -5.37 -11.22 15.34
C ASN A 220 -5.79 -11.59 16.77
N PRO A 221 -5.40 -12.77 17.32
CA PRO A 221 -5.74 -13.19 18.67
C PRO A 221 -5.38 -12.17 19.76
N ASN A 222 -4.29 -11.41 19.57
CA ASN A 222 -3.88 -10.35 20.50
C ASN A 222 -4.86 -9.18 20.56
N VAL A 223 -5.65 -8.96 19.51
CA VAL A 223 -6.72 -7.96 19.49
C VAL A 223 -8.02 -8.56 20.02
N GLN A 224 -8.36 -9.77 19.54
CA GLN A 224 -9.60 -10.49 19.88
C GLN A 224 -9.77 -10.75 21.39
N LYS A 225 -8.69 -11.02 22.12
CA LYS A 225 -8.74 -11.25 23.58
C LYS A 225 -9.33 -10.08 24.37
N HIS A 226 -9.27 -8.85 23.80
CA HIS A 226 -9.79 -7.64 24.44
C HIS A 226 -11.25 -7.31 24.03
N ARG A 227 -11.86 -8.10 23.13
CA ARG A 227 -13.22 -7.85 22.62
C ARG A 227 -14.26 -7.66 23.73
N GLY A 228 -14.12 -8.38 24.84
CA GLY A 228 -15.04 -8.28 25.99
C GLY A 228 -15.09 -6.90 26.68
N LEU A 229 -14.14 -6.01 26.40
CA LEU A 229 -14.13 -4.63 26.92
C LEU A 229 -15.05 -3.68 26.13
N LEU A 230 -15.47 -4.08 24.93
CA LEU A 230 -16.22 -3.26 23.97
C LEU A 230 -17.74 -3.50 24.12
N ILE A 231 -18.31 -3.17 25.27
CA ILE A 231 -19.71 -3.50 25.62
C ILE A 231 -20.70 -2.58 24.89
N ASN A 232 -20.36 -1.28 24.78
CA ASN A 232 -21.24 -0.26 24.21
C ASN A 232 -20.87 0.12 22.75
N ILE A 233 -20.11 -0.72 22.10
CA ILE A 233 -19.60 -0.49 20.75
C ILE A 233 -20.13 -1.60 19.84
N ASN A 234 -20.57 -1.26 18.65
CA ASN A 234 -20.90 -2.21 17.62
C ASN A 234 -19.62 -2.81 17.02
N VAL A 235 -19.19 -3.96 17.56
CA VAL A 235 -18.01 -4.70 17.07
C VAL A 235 -18.44 -5.58 15.91
N VAL A 236 -17.86 -5.30 14.73
CA VAL A 236 -18.14 -6.04 13.49
C VAL A 236 -16.90 -6.80 13.02
N GLU A 237 -17.11 -7.77 12.15
CA GLU A 237 -16.01 -8.47 11.48
C GLU A 237 -15.26 -7.50 10.54
N PRO A 238 -14.03 -7.85 10.11
CA PRO A 238 -13.26 -7.00 9.20
C PRO A 238 -14.04 -6.62 7.96
N LEU A 239 -14.14 -5.33 7.68
CA LEU A 239 -14.87 -4.78 6.56
C LEU A 239 -14.08 -4.93 5.25
N THR A 240 -14.78 -5.12 4.16
CA THR A 240 -14.23 -4.97 2.82
C THR A 240 -13.89 -3.49 2.55
N HIS A 241 -13.13 -3.23 1.50
CA HIS A 241 -12.80 -1.86 1.09
C HIS A 241 -14.07 -1.03 0.82
N ASP A 242 -15.03 -1.59 0.08
CA ASP A 242 -16.25 -0.87 -0.29
C ASP A 242 -17.17 -0.62 0.94
N GLU A 243 -17.27 -1.55 1.86
CA GLU A 243 -17.98 -1.36 3.14
C GLU A 243 -17.33 -0.25 3.98
N THR A 244 -15.99 -0.25 4.06
CA THR A 244 -15.24 0.82 4.76
C THR A 244 -15.51 2.18 4.14
N ILE A 245 -15.45 2.29 2.81
CA ILE A 245 -15.75 3.54 2.10
C ILE A 245 -17.19 3.98 2.34
N ASN A 246 -18.16 3.06 2.35
CA ASN A 246 -19.55 3.40 2.59
C ASN A 246 -19.78 3.96 4.00
N ILE A 247 -19.07 3.45 5.02
CA ILE A 247 -19.11 4.04 6.37
C ILE A 247 -18.43 5.41 6.37
N LEU A 248 -17.26 5.54 5.73
CA LEU A 248 -16.51 6.79 5.69
C LEU A 248 -17.26 7.95 5.02
N LYS A 249 -18.15 7.67 4.05
CA LYS A 249 -18.95 8.70 3.37
C LYS A 249 -19.83 9.49 4.36
N ASP A 250 -20.39 8.80 5.33
CA ASP A 250 -21.43 9.33 6.20
C ASP A 250 -20.98 9.36 7.68
N CYS A 251 -19.74 8.98 8.00
CA CYS A 251 -19.29 9.02 9.39
C CYS A 251 -19.06 10.45 9.87
N LYS A 252 -19.25 10.62 11.18
CA LYS A 252 -18.99 11.88 11.88
C LYS A 252 -17.50 12.07 12.13
N LEU A 253 -16.84 10.99 12.53
CA LEU A 253 -15.45 10.97 12.97
C LEU A 253 -14.84 9.58 12.70
N VAL A 254 -13.53 9.55 12.51
CA VAL A 254 -12.70 8.33 12.54
C VAL A 254 -11.71 8.45 13.69
N ILE A 255 -11.59 7.38 14.51
CA ILE A 255 -10.63 7.25 15.62
C ILE A 255 -9.69 6.10 15.31
#